data_02b0e5d07de7e051ecf0c2adc1f6033f
#
_entry.id   02b0e5d07de7e051ecf0c2adc1f6033f
#
_cell.length_a   1.000
_cell.length_b   1.000
_cell.length_c   1.000
_cell.angle_alpha   90.00
_cell.angle_beta   90.00
_cell.angle_gamma   90.00
#
_symmetry.space_group_name_H-M   'P 1'
#
loop_
_entity.id
_entity.type
_entity.pdbx_description
1 polymer ?
#
loop_
_entity_poly.entity_id
_entity_poly.type
_entity_poly.pdbx_seq_one_letter_code
_entity_poly.pdbx_strand_id
1 'polypeptide(L)'
;MKLKYDPFPLVFARGDEATRLACLEFLGQADSPQARKCLLGLSGQQHGDGTFPSRFDAGKWGMRETVRNALLMLRVGLPPQGINVDGAVRFILGQQRPEGGWSENPALAIPPGVIELSNERSVTWLTADVVELLRQVGMEECPECRAALAWLRGMQNRHGGWHCFAGSIGDQRGTAGDPDSTAQIAFLIGEIGGQDDPAYLKGAELYERHLDECVQDVERGYRVRLRDGKKEELDAYTLTHLLLSWVLDPPRRIRRGYDVRDPRVKEMMETLVGIQREDGGWRPFWTQESSPLYTVLAIKVLALSGALAKEDLQAGVQEYAGHG
;
A
#
# COMPACT_ATOMS: atom_id res chain seq x y z
N MET A 1 -20.51 11.69 3.61
CA MET A 1 -20.11 11.74 5.06
C MET A 1 -19.31 13.00 5.34
N LYS A 2 -18.96 13.29 6.60
CA LYS A 2 -18.05 14.38 6.98
C LYS A 2 -17.00 13.85 7.93
N LEU A 3 -15.77 14.34 7.82
CA LEU A 3 -14.73 14.11 8.82
C LEU A 3 -15.10 14.75 10.15
N LYS A 4 -14.69 14.15 11.26
CA LYS A 4 -14.88 14.71 12.60
C LYS A 4 -13.87 15.83 12.87
N TYR A 5 -12.66 15.70 12.32
CA TYR A 5 -11.52 16.58 12.55
C TYR A 5 -10.76 16.80 11.25
N ASP A 6 -10.04 17.92 11.15
CA ASP A 6 -9.14 18.19 10.02
C ASP A 6 -7.90 17.27 10.08
N PRO A 7 -7.64 16.46 9.05
CA PRO A 7 -6.48 15.54 9.03
C PRO A 7 -5.17 16.21 8.61
N PHE A 8 -5.22 17.36 7.95
CA PHE A 8 -4.07 17.98 7.31
C PHE A 8 -2.99 18.48 8.28
N PRO A 9 -3.32 19.10 9.44
CA PRO A 9 -2.30 19.48 10.41
C PRO A 9 -1.38 18.32 10.81
N LEU A 10 -1.95 17.13 11.04
CA LEU A 10 -1.16 15.93 11.36
C LEU A 10 -0.24 15.52 10.21
N VAL A 11 -0.78 15.46 8.98
CA VAL A 11 -0.03 15.03 7.79
C VAL A 11 1.13 15.98 7.51
N PHE A 12 0.88 17.29 7.54
CA PHE A 12 1.90 18.27 7.16
C PHE A 12 2.89 18.60 8.28
N ALA A 13 2.52 18.47 9.55
CA ALA A 13 3.44 18.68 10.67
C ALA A 13 4.33 17.45 10.93
N ARG A 14 3.79 16.22 10.81
CA ARG A 14 4.46 14.99 11.24
C ARG A 14 4.80 14.01 10.11
N GLY A 15 4.23 14.17 8.92
CA GLY A 15 4.52 13.34 7.75
C GLY A 15 5.95 13.59 7.23
N ASP A 16 6.57 12.54 6.69
CA ASP A 16 7.80 12.68 5.89
C ASP A 16 7.50 13.24 4.48
N GLU A 17 8.52 13.51 3.70
CA GLU A 17 8.38 14.06 2.34
C GLU A 17 7.51 13.18 1.45
N ALA A 18 7.69 11.85 1.51
CA ALA A 18 6.91 10.90 0.72
C ALA A 18 5.42 10.92 1.10
N THR A 19 5.11 10.97 2.39
CA THR A 19 3.73 11.01 2.88
C THR A 19 3.02 12.31 2.49
N ARG A 20 3.70 13.47 2.67
CA ARG A 20 3.16 14.78 2.27
C ARG A 20 2.94 14.84 0.76
N LEU A 21 3.92 14.38 -0.01
CA LEU A 21 3.85 14.35 -1.48
C LEU A 21 2.71 13.45 -1.96
N ALA A 22 2.53 12.26 -1.36
CA ALA A 22 1.44 11.35 -1.70
C ALA A 22 0.05 11.94 -1.38
N CYS A 23 -0.07 12.75 -0.32
CA CYS A 23 -1.28 13.49 0.00
C CYS A 23 -1.58 14.55 -1.05
N LEU A 24 -0.58 15.37 -1.39
CA LEU A 24 -0.71 16.44 -2.39
C LEU A 24 -1.02 15.88 -3.79
N GLU A 25 -0.31 14.81 -4.20
CA GLU A 25 -0.55 14.12 -5.48
C GLU A 25 -1.99 13.64 -5.56
N PHE A 26 -2.46 12.90 -4.57
CA PHE A 26 -3.81 12.37 -4.55
C PHE A 26 -4.88 13.45 -4.64
N LEU A 27 -4.66 14.59 -3.99
CA LEU A 27 -5.58 15.72 -3.98
C LEU A 27 -5.41 16.68 -5.19
N GLY A 28 -4.59 16.31 -6.18
CA GLY A 28 -4.41 17.09 -7.40
C GLY A 28 -3.55 18.33 -7.22
N GLN A 29 -2.68 18.35 -6.21
CA GLN A 29 -1.75 19.45 -5.88
C GLN A 29 -0.29 19.07 -6.18
N ALA A 30 -0.05 18.13 -7.12
CA ALA A 30 1.29 17.66 -7.48
C ALA A 30 2.23 18.78 -7.98
N ASP A 31 1.67 19.83 -8.61
CA ASP A 31 2.41 20.97 -9.13
C ASP A 31 2.59 22.12 -8.14
N SER A 32 2.09 21.98 -6.91
CA SER A 32 2.18 23.02 -5.89
C SER A 32 3.62 23.27 -5.43
N PRO A 33 3.95 24.48 -4.90
CA PRO A 33 5.28 24.74 -4.33
C PRO A 33 5.67 23.73 -3.25
N GLN A 34 4.73 23.34 -2.39
CA GLN A 34 4.97 22.35 -1.34
C GLN A 34 5.25 20.96 -1.91
N ALA A 35 4.53 20.53 -2.97
CA ALA A 35 4.80 19.25 -3.62
C ALA A 35 6.19 19.22 -4.25
N ARG A 36 6.62 20.30 -4.91
CA ARG A 36 7.99 20.42 -5.46
C ARG A 36 9.04 20.35 -4.37
N LYS A 37 8.83 21.01 -3.23
CA LYS A 37 9.72 20.94 -2.07
C LYS A 37 9.82 19.53 -1.52
N CYS A 38 8.69 18.83 -1.33
CA CYS A 38 8.67 17.44 -0.90
C CYS A 38 9.38 16.53 -1.91
N LEU A 39 9.16 16.73 -3.22
CA LEU A 39 9.81 15.95 -4.27
C LEU A 39 11.33 16.16 -4.28
N LEU A 40 11.80 17.39 -4.10
CA LEU A 40 13.24 17.69 -3.98
C LEU A 40 13.84 17.04 -2.73
N GLY A 41 13.15 17.13 -1.58
CA GLY A 41 13.58 16.47 -0.35
C GLY A 41 13.64 14.95 -0.51
N LEU A 42 12.62 14.34 -1.10
CA LEU A 42 12.58 12.92 -1.39
C LEU A 42 13.69 12.48 -2.36
N SER A 43 13.89 13.23 -3.45
CA SER A 43 14.99 12.97 -4.40
C SER A 43 16.36 13.07 -3.75
N GLY A 44 16.53 14.00 -2.80
CA GLY A 44 17.77 14.17 -2.04
C GLY A 44 18.07 13.02 -1.06
N GLN A 45 17.09 12.20 -0.72
CA GLN A 45 17.27 10.99 0.10
C GLN A 45 17.71 9.77 -0.72
N GLN A 46 17.60 9.81 -2.04
CA GLN A 46 17.99 8.70 -2.89
C GLN A 46 19.52 8.56 -2.91
N HIS A 47 19.99 7.34 -2.65
CA HIS A 47 21.42 7.02 -2.74
C HIS A 47 21.87 6.97 -4.20
N GLY A 48 23.19 7.07 -4.42
CA GLY A 48 23.77 7.09 -5.78
C GLY A 48 23.58 5.80 -6.59
N ASP A 49 23.23 4.69 -5.95
CA ASP A 49 22.87 3.42 -6.58
C ASP A 49 21.36 3.30 -6.93
N GLY A 50 20.59 4.35 -6.66
CA GLY A 50 19.15 4.41 -6.94
C GLY A 50 18.26 3.95 -5.79
N THR A 51 18.81 3.51 -4.66
CA THR A 51 18.04 3.04 -3.50
C THR A 51 17.56 4.18 -2.61
N PHE A 52 16.58 3.88 -1.76
CA PHE A 52 16.17 4.75 -0.68
C PHE A 52 16.47 4.12 0.68
N PRO A 53 16.77 4.94 1.71
CA PRO A 53 17.03 4.46 3.05
C PRO A 53 15.81 3.73 3.61
N SER A 54 16.07 2.64 4.33
CA SER A 54 15.01 1.91 5.03
C SER A 54 14.48 2.70 6.22
N ARG A 55 13.18 2.65 6.45
CA ARG A 55 12.55 3.19 7.67
C ARG A 55 13.02 2.54 8.97
N PHE A 56 13.63 1.34 8.89
CA PHE A 56 14.11 0.61 10.07
C PHE A 56 15.56 0.92 10.40
N ASP A 57 16.35 1.31 9.40
CA ASP A 57 17.77 1.64 9.53
C ASP A 57 18.17 2.56 8.37
N ALA A 58 18.27 3.85 8.64
CA ALA A 58 18.59 4.85 7.63
C ALA A 58 19.99 4.67 6.99
N GLY A 59 20.88 3.91 7.62
CA GLY A 59 22.18 3.54 7.06
C GLY A 59 22.13 2.39 6.03
N LYS A 60 20.94 1.81 5.81
CA LYS A 60 20.73 0.71 4.88
C LYS A 60 19.59 1.02 3.93
N TRP A 61 19.69 0.49 2.72
CA TRP A 61 18.60 0.60 1.75
C TRP A 61 17.40 -0.28 2.17
N GLY A 62 16.17 0.18 1.83
CA GLY A 62 14.94 -0.57 1.94
C GLY A 62 14.36 -0.85 0.57
N MET A 63 14.01 -2.12 0.27
CA MET A 63 13.36 -2.47 -0.99
C MET A 63 11.98 -1.82 -1.07
N ARG A 64 11.21 -1.92 0.00
CA ARG A 64 9.88 -1.31 0.09
C ARG A 64 9.91 0.19 -0.18
N GLU A 65 10.81 0.91 0.48
CA GLU A 65 10.96 2.36 0.33
C GLU A 65 11.39 2.71 -1.11
N THR A 66 12.31 1.92 -1.68
CA THR A 66 12.79 2.14 -3.06
C THR A 66 11.67 1.98 -4.08
N VAL A 67 10.88 0.91 -3.99
CA VAL A 67 9.75 0.67 -4.90
C VAL A 67 8.66 1.74 -4.75
N ARG A 68 8.24 2.02 -3.52
CA ARG A 68 7.13 2.97 -3.26
C ARG A 68 7.48 4.40 -3.62
N ASN A 69 8.72 4.82 -3.36
CA ASN A 69 9.16 6.15 -3.73
C ASN A 69 9.30 6.30 -5.25
N ALA A 70 9.79 5.27 -5.96
CA ALA A 70 9.81 5.28 -7.43
C ALA A 70 8.39 5.37 -8.03
N LEU A 71 7.43 4.59 -7.51
CA LEU A 71 6.02 4.67 -7.90
C LEU A 71 5.42 6.06 -7.63
N LEU A 72 5.74 6.66 -6.49
CA LEU A 72 5.28 8.01 -6.16
C LEU A 72 5.86 9.05 -7.11
N MET A 73 7.16 8.95 -7.41
CA MET A 73 7.83 9.84 -8.37
C MET A 73 7.20 9.77 -9.76
N LEU A 74 6.85 8.58 -10.24
CA LEU A 74 6.09 8.43 -11.50
C LEU A 74 4.72 9.11 -11.43
N ARG A 75 3.99 8.94 -10.34
CA ARG A 75 2.65 9.55 -10.18
C ARG A 75 2.68 11.08 -10.15
N VAL A 76 3.75 11.67 -9.64
CA VAL A 76 3.93 13.14 -9.68
C VAL A 76 4.59 13.63 -10.97
N GLY A 77 4.69 12.76 -11.99
CA GLY A 77 5.09 13.14 -13.35
C GLY A 77 6.58 13.06 -13.65
N LEU A 78 7.43 12.46 -12.80
CA LEU A 78 8.81 12.21 -13.19
C LEU A 78 8.84 11.18 -14.35
N PRO A 79 9.67 11.42 -15.37
CA PRO A 79 9.75 10.50 -16.50
C PRO A 79 10.37 9.15 -16.08
N PRO A 80 9.90 8.02 -16.63
CA PRO A 80 10.45 6.69 -16.36
C PRO A 80 11.96 6.59 -16.59
N GLN A 81 12.49 7.32 -17.58
CA GLN A 81 13.92 7.37 -17.92
C GLN A 81 14.69 8.43 -17.12
N GLY A 82 14.01 9.13 -16.20
CA GLY A 82 14.65 10.09 -15.29
C GLY A 82 15.58 9.36 -14.31
N ILE A 83 16.70 10.01 -13.98
CA ILE A 83 17.77 9.40 -13.18
C ILE A 83 17.28 8.75 -11.88
N ASN A 84 16.28 9.33 -11.23
CA ASN A 84 15.73 8.82 -9.97
C ASN A 84 14.95 7.51 -10.19
N VAL A 85 14.04 7.50 -11.17
CA VAL A 85 13.19 6.33 -11.45
C VAL A 85 14.02 5.21 -12.09
N ASP A 86 14.80 5.53 -13.12
CA ASP A 86 15.65 4.57 -13.82
C ASP A 86 16.71 3.94 -12.89
N GLY A 87 17.32 4.74 -12.00
CA GLY A 87 18.24 4.24 -10.98
C GLY A 87 17.58 3.24 -10.04
N ALA A 88 16.39 3.56 -9.53
CA ALA A 88 15.62 2.65 -8.68
C ALA A 88 15.25 1.34 -9.42
N VAL A 89 14.75 1.45 -10.64
CA VAL A 89 14.36 0.28 -11.46
C VAL A 89 15.55 -0.64 -11.72
N ARG A 90 16.70 -0.10 -12.14
CA ARG A 90 17.92 -0.91 -12.35
C ARG A 90 18.36 -1.63 -11.08
N PHE A 91 18.35 -0.94 -9.95
CA PHE A 91 18.68 -1.56 -8.67
C PHE A 91 17.70 -2.70 -8.36
N ILE A 92 16.38 -2.45 -8.44
CA ILE A 92 15.33 -3.41 -8.12
C ILE A 92 15.47 -4.67 -8.98
N LEU A 93 15.68 -4.54 -10.30
CA LEU A 93 15.87 -5.67 -11.21
C LEU A 93 17.05 -6.54 -10.78
N GLY A 94 18.16 -5.94 -10.34
CA GLY A 94 19.34 -6.64 -9.84
C GLY A 94 19.13 -7.38 -8.51
N GLN A 95 18.01 -7.16 -7.81
CA GLN A 95 17.69 -7.79 -6.53
C GLN A 95 16.65 -8.91 -6.64
N GLN A 96 16.19 -9.27 -7.86
CA GLN A 96 15.25 -10.37 -8.02
C GLN A 96 15.85 -11.67 -7.50
N ARG A 97 15.07 -12.38 -6.70
CA ARG A 97 15.47 -13.68 -6.17
C ARG A 97 15.29 -14.78 -7.22
N PRO A 98 16.02 -15.91 -7.12
CA PRO A 98 15.96 -17.00 -8.11
C PRO A 98 14.55 -17.54 -8.34
N GLU A 99 13.68 -17.50 -7.32
CA GLU A 99 12.28 -17.92 -7.42
C GLU A 99 11.38 -16.93 -8.16
N GLY A 100 11.86 -15.73 -8.47
CA GLY A 100 11.13 -14.69 -9.24
C GLY A 100 10.55 -13.55 -8.42
N GLY A 101 10.56 -13.60 -7.09
CA GLY A 101 10.05 -12.54 -6.23
C GLY A 101 11.14 -11.61 -5.68
N TRP A 102 10.73 -10.67 -4.81
CA TRP A 102 11.61 -9.76 -4.08
C TRP A 102 11.37 -9.84 -2.58
N SER A 103 12.44 -9.69 -1.82
CA SER A 103 12.44 -9.58 -0.36
C SER A 103 12.95 -8.22 0.07
N GLU A 104 12.83 -7.93 1.37
CA GLU A 104 13.51 -6.79 1.97
C GLU A 104 15.04 -7.02 2.02
N ASN A 105 15.80 -5.95 2.25
CA ASN A 105 17.26 -6.00 2.36
C ASN A 105 17.70 -7.07 3.38
N PRO A 106 18.52 -8.05 2.98
CA PRO A 106 18.97 -9.12 3.86
C PRO A 106 19.71 -8.66 5.13
N ALA A 107 20.32 -7.46 5.09
CA ALA A 107 21.05 -6.90 6.22
C ALA A 107 20.16 -6.16 7.23
N LEU A 108 18.85 -6.00 6.96
CA LEU A 108 17.95 -5.31 7.88
C LEU A 108 17.52 -6.21 9.06
N ALA A 109 17.58 -5.65 10.26
CA ALA A 109 16.90 -6.22 11.41
C ALA A 109 15.42 -5.78 11.39
N ILE A 110 14.53 -6.63 10.86
CA ILE A 110 13.10 -6.33 10.81
C ILE A 110 12.52 -6.46 12.23
N PRO A 111 11.87 -5.39 12.77
CA PRO A 111 11.29 -5.42 14.12
C PRO A 111 10.25 -6.55 14.29
N PRO A 112 10.12 -7.13 15.50
CA PRO A 112 9.19 -8.25 15.75
C PRO A 112 7.74 -7.99 15.38
N GLY A 113 7.28 -6.73 15.52
CA GLY A 113 5.91 -6.32 15.19
C GLY A 113 5.63 -6.16 13.70
N VAL A 114 6.65 -6.18 12.86
CA VAL A 114 6.51 -6.08 11.39
C VAL A 114 6.39 -7.49 10.82
N ILE A 115 5.19 -8.04 10.86
CA ILE A 115 4.92 -9.44 10.51
C ILE A 115 4.71 -9.67 9.02
N GLU A 116 4.50 -8.60 8.25
CA GLU A 116 4.18 -8.61 6.83
C GLU A 116 5.42 -8.59 5.92
N LEU A 117 6.62 -8.35 6.47
CA LEU A 117 7.88 -8.28 5.72
C LEU A 117 8.80 -9.47 6.00
N SER A 118 9.64 -9.82 5.03
CA SER A 118 10.73 -10.77 5.16
C SER A 118 11.95 -10.29 4.39
N ASN A 119 13.13 -10.47 4.98
CA ASN A 119 14.42 -10.30 4.33
C ASN A 119 15.05 -11.65 3.89
N GLU A 120 14.44 -12.77 4.27
CA GLU A 120 14.91 -14.12 3.94
C GLU A 120 14.10 -14.78 2.81
N ARG A 121 12.86 -14.33 2.59
CA ARG A 121 11.91 -14.91 1.64
C ARG A 121 11.28 -13.83 0.79
N SER A 122 10.92 -14.15 -0.45
CA SER A 122 10.15 -13.25 -1.30
C SER A 122 8.81 -12.91 -0.67
N VAL A 123 8.46 -11.62 -0.72
CA VAL A 123 7.25 -11.04 -0.15
C VAL A 123 6.26 -10.77 -1.29
N THR A 124 5.07 -11.33 -1.20
CA THR A 124 4.08 -11.32 -2.28
C THR A 124 3.60 -9.92 -2.65
N TRP A 125 3.18 -9.14 -1.65
CA TRP A 125 2.71 -7.77 -1.88
C TRP A 125 3.84 -6.83 -2.36
N LEU A 126 5.08 -7.01 -1.87
CA LEU A 126 6.25 -6.25 -2.33
C LEU A 126 6.60 -6.61 -3.78
N THR A 127 6.52 -7.90 -4.13
CA THR A 127 6.68 -8.36 -5.52
C THR A 127 5.59 -7.77 -6.42
N ALA A 128 4.36 -7.67 -5.95
CA ALA A 128 3.28 -7.02 -6.68
C ALA A 128 3.53 -5.51 -6.86
N ASP A 129 4.05 -4.80 -5.85
CA ASP A 129 4.46 -3.39 -5.99
C ASP A 129 5.57 -3.24 -7.05
N VAL A 130 6.55 -4.18 -7.11
CA VAL A 130 7.58 -4.18 -8.16
C VAL A 130 6.98 -4.42 -9.54
N VAL A 131 6.09 -5.40 -9.70
CA VAL A 131 5.40 -5.65 -10.98
C VAL A 131 4.62 -4.42 -11.43
N GLU A 132 3.93 -3.73 -10.52
CA GLU A 132 3.24 -2.48 -10.81
C GLU A 132 4.21 -1.39 -11.27
N LEU A 133 5.37 -1.25 -10.62
CA LEU A 133 6.41 -0.30 -11.03
C LEU A 133 6.92 -0.62 -12.44
N LEU A 134 7.26 -1.89 -12.72
CA LEU A 134 7.72 -2.32 -14.03
C LEU A 134 6.69 -2.05 -15.13
N ARG A 135 5.40 -2.28 -14.84
CA ARG A 135 4.30 -1.96 -15.74
C ARG A 135 4.23 -0.44 -16.03
N GLN A 136 4.33 0.40 -15.02
CA GLN A 136 4.26 1.85 -15.18
C GLN A 136 5.44 2.43 -15.97
N VAL A 137 6.60 1.79 -15.94
CA VAL A 137 7.76 2.19 -16.76
C VAL A 137 7.80 1.51 -18.16
N GLY A 138 6.77 0.72 -18.51
CA GLY A 138 6.68 0.05 -19.82
C GLY A 138 7.55 -1.20 -19.93
N MET A 139 7.85 -1.87 -18.83
CA MET A 139 8.68 -3.09 -18.76
C MET A 139 7.89 -4.34 -18.39
N GLU A 140 6.59 -4.37 -18.62
CA GLU A 140 5.72 -5.51 -18.31
C GLU A 140 6.13 -6.81 -19.01
N GLU A 141 6.79 -6.72 -20.13
CA GLU A 141 7.27 -7.86 -20.93
C GLU A 141 8.72 -8.28 -20.61
N CYS A 142 9.40 -7.64 -19.65
CA CYS A 142 10.76 -8.04 -19.32
C CYS A 142 10.78 -9.44 -18.65
N PRO A 143 11.90 -10.17 -18.74
CA PRO A 143 12.01 -11.51 -18.13
C PRO A 143 11.69 -11.51 -16.64
N GLU A 144 12.12 -10.48 -15.91
CA GLU A 144 11.95 -10.34 -14.47
C GLU A 144 10.47 -10.15 -14.11
N CYS A 145 9.72 -9.33 -14.88
CA CYS A 145 8.30 -9.13 -14.67
C CYS A 145 7.52 -10.41 -14.94
N ARG A 146 7.82 -11.12 -16.03
CA ARG A 146 7.20 -12.42 -16.32
C ARG A 146 7.49 -13.48 -15.26
N ALA A 147 8.72 -13.56 -14.76
CA ALA A 147 9.09 -14.46 -13.68
C ALA A 147 8.33 -14.13 -12.39
N ALA A 148 8.20 -12.86 -12.07
CA ALA A 148 7.45 -12.38 -10.91
C ALA A 148 5.95 -12.72 -11.00
N LEU A 149 5.33 -12.50 -12.13
CA LEU A 149 3.92 -12.87 -12.37
C LEU A 149 3.69 -14.38 -12.27
N ALA A 150 4.62 -15.18 -12.82
CA ALA A 150 4.55 -16.64 -12.70
C ALA A 150 4.69 -17.07 -11.24
N TRP A 151 5.63 -16.47 -10.49
CA TRP A 151 5.82 -16.73 -9.07
C TRP A 151 4.58 -16.31 -8.25
N LEU A 152 4.02 -15.12 -8.47
CA LEU A 152 2.80 -14.67 -7.79
C LEU A 152 1.63 -15.63 -8.03
N ARG A 153 1.42 -16.10 -9.28
CA ARG A 153 0.39 -17.12 -9.55
C ARG A 153 0.65 -18.43 -8.79
N GLY A 154 1.92 -18.86 -8.72
CA GLY A 154 2.32 -20.05 -7.98
C GLY A 154 2.16 -19.92 -6.46
N MET A 155 2.15 -18.69 -5.92
CA MET A 155 1.93 -18.43 -4.50
C MET A 155 0.46 -18.36 -4.09
N GLN A 156 -0.47 -18.41 -5.04
CA GLN A 156 -1.90 -18.48 -4.73
C GLN A 156 -2.22 -19.76 -3.99
N ASN A 157 -2.82 -19.66 -2.80
CA ASN A 157 -3.19 -20.81 -2.02
C ASN A 157 -4.47 -21.49 -2.56
N ARG A 158 -4.82 -22.64 -2.00
CA ARG A 158 -6.00 -23.43 -2.40
C ARG A 158 -7.34 -22.68 -2.27
N HIS A 159 -7.40 -21.67 -1.42
CA HIS A 159 -8.59 -20.84 -1.18
C HIS A 159 -8.70 -19.65 -2.14
N GLY A 160 -7.69 -19.43 -2.97
CA GLY A 160 -7.67 -18.34 -3.95
C GLY A 160 -6.94 -17.06 -3.48
N GLY A 161 -6.39 -17.04 -2.27
CA GLY A 161 -5.72 -15.87 -1.69
C GLY A 161 -4.20 -15.97 -1.67
N TRP A 162 -3.59 -14.90 -1.19
CA TRP A 162 -2.16 -14.79 -0.97
C TRP A 162 -1.86 -14.40 0.46
N HIS A 163 -0.82 -14.99 1.03
CA HIS A 163 -0.21 -14.57 2.27
C HIS A 163 0.95 -13.63 1.98
N CYS A 164 1.38 -12.82 2.96
CA CYS A 164 2.48 -11.88 2.79
C CYS A 164 3.76 -12.56 2.25
N PHE A 165 4.06 -13.78 2.69
CA PHE A 165 5.16 -14.62 2.17
C PHE A 165 4.98 -16.09 2.60
N ALA A 166 5.64 -17.01 1.94
CA ALA A 166 5.62 -18.44 2.30
C ALA A 166 6.13 -18.66 3.74
N GLY A 167 5.32 -19.30 4.58
CA GLY A 167 5.60 -19.49 6.00
C GLY A 167 5.35 -18.24 6.87
N SER A 168 4.64 -17.24 6.37
CA SER A 168 4.06 -16.17 7.20
C SER A 168 3.08 -16.72 8.23
N ILE A 169 2.70 -15.92 9.21
CA ILE A 169 1.79 -16.37 10.27
C ILE A 169 0.44 -16.85 9.70
N GLY A 170 -0.08 -16.16 8.70
CA GLY A 170 -1.31 -16.56 8.01
C GLY A 170 -1.16 -17.88 7.28
N ASP A 171 -0.06 -18.06 6.53
CA ASP A 171 0.25 -19.29 5.80
C ASP A 171 0.41 -20.50 6.75
N GLN A 172 1.16 -20.32 7.85
CA GLN A 172 1.31 -21.37 8.87
C GLN A 172 0.00 -21.83 9.51
N ARG A 173 -1.00 -20.95 9.56
CA ARG A 173 -2.33 -21.28 10.09
C ARG A 173 -3.25 -21.89 9.05
N GLY A 174 -2.85 -21.92 7.78
CA GLY A 174 -3.68 -22.39 6.68
C GLY A 174 -4.92 -21.55 6.43
N THR A 175 -4.86 -20.24 6.72
CA THR A 175 -5.95 -19.30 6.47
C THR A 175 -6.17 -19.06 4.98
N ALA A 176 -7.27 -18.40 4.64
CA ALA A 176 -7.64 -18.15 3.24
C ALA A 176 -6.71 -17.17 2.49
N GLY A 177 -5.86 -16.46 3.20
CA GLY A 177 -4.94 -15.43 2.68
C GLY A 177 -5.09 -14.14 3.46
N ASP A 178 -4.13 -13.25 3.31
CA ASP A 178 -4.19 -11.91 3.89
C ASP A 178 -5.05 -11.04 2.97
N PRO A 179 -6.10 -10.36 3.48
CA PRO A 179 -7.07 -9.64 2.63
C PRO A 179 -6.44 -8.59 1.72
N ASP A 180 -5.49 -7.81 2.26
CA ASP A 180 -4.77 -6.76 1.54
C ASP A 180 -3.87 -7.33 0.45
N SER A 181 -3.06 -8.34 0.75
CA SER A 181 -2.22 -9.03 -0.24
C SER A 181 -3.07 -9.67 -1.33
N THR A 182 -4.19 -10.31 -0.95
CA THR A 182 -5.13 -10.94 -1.89
C THR A 182 -5.73 -9.91 -2.84
N ALA A 183 -6.24 -8.79 -2.30
CA ALA A 183 -6.82 -7.73 -3.11
C ALA A 183 -5.79 -7.16 -4.10
N GLN A 184 -4.61 -6.77 -3.60
CA GLN A 184 -3.56 -6.19 -4.42
C GLN A 184 -3.15 -7.11 -5.57
N ILE A 185 -2.85 -8.37 -5.27
CA ILE A 185 -2.29 -9.31 -6.25
C ILE A 185 -3.35 -9.77 -7.24
N ALA A 186 -4.55 -10.12 -6.77
CA ALA A 186 -5.62 -10.57 -7.66
C ALA A 186 -5.96 -9.50 -8.71
N PHE A 187 -6.16 -8.25 -8.29
CA PHE A 187 -6.52 -7.19 -9.22
C PHE A 187 -5.37 -6.79 -10.15
N LEU A 188 -4.11 -6.85 -9.68
CA LEU A 188 -2.94 -6.66 -10.53
C LEU A 188 -2.85 -7.74 -11.62
N ILE A 189 -3.03 -9.01 -11.26
CA ILE A 189 -3.04 -10.13 -12.22
C ILE A 189 -4.18 -9.95 -13.23
N GLY A 190 -5.37 -9.56 -12.78
CA GLY A 190 -6.49 -9.30 -13.68
C GLY A 190 -6.27 -8.13 -14.64
N GLU A 191 -5.54 -7.09 -14.24
CA GLU A 191 -5.19 -5.98 -15.11
C GLU A 191 -4.18 -6.36 -16.20
N ILE A 192 -3.25 -7.25 -15.89
CA ILE A 192 -2.18 -7.68 -16.82
C ILE A 192 -2.62 -8.90 -17.64
N GLY A 193 -3.17 -9.92 -16.99
CA GLY A 193 -3.57 -11.18 -17.60
C GLY A 193 -4.99 -11.20 -18.17
N GLY A 194 -5.79 -10.18 -17.86
CA GLY A 194 -7.20 -10.09 -18.26
C GLY A 194 -8.16 -10.65 -17.22
N GLN A 195 -9.44 -10.33 -17.41
CA GLN A 195 -10.52 -10.69 -16.47
C GLN A 195 -10.84 -12.19 -16.44
N ASP A 196 -10.36 -12.95 -17.41
CA ASP A 196 -10.55 -14.40 -17.50
C ASP A 196 -9.37 -15.18 -16.87
N ASP A 197 -8.36 -14.49 -16.32
CA ASP A 197 -7.24 -15.15 -15.66
C ASP A 197 -7.74 -15.94 -14.44
N PRO A 198 -7.45 -17.27 -14.37
CA PRO A 198 -7.97 -18.12 -13.29
C PRO A 198 -7.52 -17.68 -11.89
N ALA A 199 -6.31 -17.10 -11.76
CA ALA A 199 -5.82 -16.63 -10.48
C ALA A 199 -6.55 -15.34 -10.06
N TYR A 200 -6.85 -14.45 -11.01
CA TYR A 200 -7.70 -13.29 -10.76
C TYR A 200 -9.10 -13.70 -10.32
N LEU A 201 -9.76 -14.60 -11.05
CA LEU A 201 -11.14 -15.00 -10.74
C LEU A 201 -11.27 -15.57 -9.33
N LYS A 202 -10.37 -16.48 -8.94
CA LYS A 202 -10.35 -17.06 -7.59
C LYS A 202 -10.06 -16.03 -6.50
N GLY A 203 -9.09 -15.13 -6.76
CA GLY A 203 -8.73 -14.07 -5.83
C GLY A 203 -9.85 -13.05 -5.65
N ALA A 204 -10.54 -12.69 -6.73
CA ALA A 204 -11.67 -11.78 -6.70
C ALA A 204 -12.89 -12.38 -5.97
N GLU A 205 -13.16 -13.68 -6.14
CA GLU A 205 -14.19 -14.38 -5.37
C GLU A 205 -13.87 -14.40 -3.86
N LEU A 206 -12.61 -14.67 -3.51
CA LEU A 206 -12.19 -14.62 -2.11
C LEU A 206 -12.28 -13.19 -1.55
N TYR A 207 -11.93 -12.18 -2.34
CA TYR A 207 -12.06 -10.79 -1.94
C TYR A 207 -13.50 -10.41 -1.60
N GLU A 208 -14.47 -10.84 -2.39
CA GLU A 208 -15.90 -10.63 -2.07
C GLU A 208 -16.29 -11.24 -0.71
N ARG A 209 -15.79 -12.44 -0.43
CA ARG A 209 -16.01 -13.07 0.89
C ARG A 209 -15.35 -12.31 2.02
N HIS A 210 -14.14 -11.78 1.80
CA HIS A 210 -13.46 -10.95 2.80
C HIS A 210 -14.20 -9.63 3.09
N LEU A 211 -14.87 -9.04 2.09
CA LEU A 211 -15.73 -7.88 2.33
C LEU A 211 -16.87 -8.22 3.29
N ASP A 212 -17.53 -9.35 3.08
CA ASP A 212 -18.61 -9.80 3.97
C ASP A 212 -18.10 -10.08 5.39
N GLU A 213 -16.94 -10.73 5.52
CA GLU A 213 -16.30 -11.02 6.79
C GLU A 213 -15.83 -9.75 7.51
N CYS A 214 -15.25 -8.79 6.80
CA CYS A 214 -14.77 -7.51 7.36
C CYS A 214 -15.90 -6.71 8.00
N VAL A 215 -17.08 -6.69 7.39
CA VAL A 215 -18.26 -6.04 7.98
C VAL A 215 -18.68 -6.70 9.28
N GLN A 216 -18.59 -8.05 9.35
CA GLN A 216 -18.94 -8.82 10.56
C GLN A 216 -17.86 -8.71 11.65
N ASP A 217 -16.60 -8.56 11.26
CA ASP A 217 -15.44 -8.54 12.16
C ASP A 217 -15.02 -7.12 12.59
N VAL A 218 -15.73 -6.08 12.16
CA VAL A 218 -15.47 -4.68 12.55
C VAL A 218 -15.40 -4.50 14.07
N GLU A 219 -16.09 -5.33 14.84
CA GLU A 219 -16.09 -5.33 16.30
C GLU A 219 -15.11 -6.34 16.92
N ARG A 220 -14.47 -7.20 16.11
CA ARG A 220 -13.59 -8.26 16.60
C ARG A 220 -12.13 -7.91 16.32
N GLY A 221 -11.37 -7.58 17.35
CA GLY A 221 -9.92 -7.43 17.25
C GLY A 221 -9.24 -8.72 16.80
N TYR A 222 -8.21 -8.61 15.97
CA TYR A 222 -7.36 -9.74 15.58
C TYR A 222 -6.29 -9.99 16.62
N ARG A 223 -6.12 -11.26 17.03
CA ARG A 223 -4.98 -11.68 17.85
C ARG A 223 -3.88 -12.24 16.97
N VAL A 224 -2.76 -11.56 16.90
CA VAL A 224 -1.57 -12.04 16.20
C VAL A 224 -0.47 -12.42 17.17
N ARG A 225 0.35 -13.39 16.74
CA ARG A 225 1.61 -13.69 17.41
C ARG A 225 2.72 -12.94 16.68
N LEU A 226 3.43 -12.09 17.40
CA LEU A 226 4.59 -11.39 16.88
C LEU A 226 5.76 -12.36 16.65
N ARG A 227 6.82 -11.90 15.95
CA ARG A 227 8.03 -12.69 15.70
C ARG A 227 8.75 -13.11 16.99
N ASP A 228 8.67 -12.30 18.05
CA ASP A 228 9.21 -12.60 19.38
C ASP A 228 8.32 -13.55 20.22
N GLY A 229 7.24 -14.04 19.64
CA GLY A 229 6.29 -14.95 20.28
C GLY A 229 5.22 -14.29 21.16
N LYS A 230 5.29 -12.97 21.38
CA LYS A 230 4.22 -12.25 22.10
C LYS A 230 2.92 -12.27 21.30
N LYS A 231 1.81 -12.22 22.02
CA LYS A 231 0.48 -12.08 21.42
C LYS A 231 0.06 -10.61 21.53
N GLU A 232 -0.41 -10.07 20.44
CA GLU A 232 -0.93 -8.72 20.39
C GLU A 232 -2.34 -8.73 19.77
N GLU A 233 -3.22 -7.88 20.27
CA GLU A 233 -4.56 -7.70 19.74
C GLU A 233 -4.51 -6.56 18.71
N LEU A 234 -4.88 -6.87 17.47
CA LEU A 234 -4.90 -5.93 16.36
C LEU A 234 -6.31 -5.41 16.14
N ASP A 235 -6.39 -4.13 15.83
CA ASP A 235 -7.65 -3.47 15.50
C ASP A 235 -8.11 -3.84 14.07
N ALA A 236 -9.30 -4.41 13.94
CA ALA A 236 -9.86 -4.85 12.67
C ALA A 236 -10.06 -3.70 11.66
N TYR A 237 -10.26 -2.49 12.13
CA TYR A 237 -10.52 -1.32 11.27
C TYR A 237 -9.39 -0.99 10.31
N THR A 238 -8.15 -1.24 10.74
CA THR A 238 -6.98 -0.97 9.91
C THR A 238 -6.92 -1.89 8.71
N LEU A 239 -7.34 -3.15 8.86
CA LEU A 239 -7.42 -4.11 7.76
C LEU A 239 -8.45 -3.67 6.72
N THR A 240 -9.57 -3.14 7.17
CA THR A 240 -10.65 -2.68 6.31
C THR A 240 -10.20 -1.59 5.34
N HIS A 241 -9.55 -0.54 5.83
CA HIS A 241 -9.15 0.54 4.94
C HIS A 241 -7.96 0.17 4.05
N LEU A 242 -7.04 -0.69 4.51
CA LEU A 242 -5.98 -1.23 3.66
C LEU A 242 -6.56 -2.06 2.51
N LEU A 243 -7.51 -2.92 2.79
CA LEU A 243 -8.22 -3.72 1.82
C LEU A 243 -8.80 -2.85 0.70
N LEU A 244 -9.55 -1.81 1.08
CA LEU A 244 -10.20 -0.93 0.11
C LEU A 244 -9.20 -0.03 -0.62
N SER A 245 -8.09 0.38 0.01
CA SER A 245 -7.12 1.27 -0.63
C SER A 245 -6.51 0.65 -1.88
N TRP A 246 -6.26 -0.65 -1.89
CA TRP A 246 -5.70 -1.35 -3.05
C TRP A 246 -6.70 -1.48 -4.20
N VAL A 247 -7.97 -1.73 -3.88
CA VAL A 247 -9.02 -1.94 -4.89
C VAL A 247 -9.51 -0.62 -5.47
N LEU A 248 -9.51 0.43 -4.66
CA LEU A 248 -10.01 1.75 -5.06
C LEU A 248 -8.91 2.66 -5.61
N ASP A 249 -7.65 2.23 -5.66
CA ASP A 249 -6.57 3.03 -6.21
C ASP A 249 -6.84 3.39 -7.69
N PRO A 250 -6.77 4.69 -8.08
CA PRO A 250 -7.09 5.16 -9.43
C PRO A 250 -6.36 4.47 -10.59
N PRO A 251 -5.10 4.00 -10.46
CA PRO A 251 -4.43 3.29 -11.55
C PRO A 251 -5.08 1.95 -11.90
N ARG A 252 -5.90 1.37 -11.02
CA ARG A 252 -6.51 0.07 -11.26
C ARG A 252 -7.79 0.21 -12.08
N ARG A 253 -7.79 -0.39 -13.26
CA ARG A 253 -8.91 -0.34 -14.24
C ARG A 253 -10.04 -1.28 -13.87
N ILE A 254 -9.74 -2.38 -13.19
CA ILE A 254 -10.71 -3.39 -12.80
C ILE A 254 -11.35 -2.95 -11.48
N ARG A 255 -12.45 -2.21 -11.60
CA ARG A 255 -13.27 -1.80 -10.47
C ARG A 255 -14.59 -2.56 -10.51
N ARG A 256 -14.95 -3.19 -9.42
CA ARG A 256 -16.24 -3.88 -9.27
C ARG A 256 -17.31 -3.04 -8.58
N GLY A 257 -17.20 -1.70 -8.63
CA GLY A 257 -18.20 -0.83 -8.02
C GLY A 257 -18.13 -0.75 -6.50
N TYR A 258 -16.94 -0.94 -5.94
CA TYR A 258 -16.70 -0.79 -4.50
C TYR A 258 -16.78 0.67 -4.07
N ASP A 259 -17.97 1.15 -3.89
CA ASP A 259 -18.26 2.49 -3.40
C ASP A 259 -19.40 2.45 -2.37
N VAL A 260 -19.75 3.60 -1.81
CA VAL A 260 -20.77 3.71 -0.75
C VAL A 260 -22.20 3.33 -1.21
N ARG A 261 -22.41 2.94 -2.46
CA ARG A 261 -23.66 2.33 -2.93
C ARG A 261 -23.75 0.86 -2.50
N ASP A 262 -22.61 0.19 -2.30
CA ASP A 262 -22.56 -1.09 -1.62
C ASP A 262 -22.73 -0.86 -0.11
N PRO A 263 -23.76 -1.43 0.55
CA PRO A 263 -24.00 -1.22 1.97
C PRO A 263 -22.83 -1.67 2.86
N ARG A 264 -22.07 -2.69 2.45
CA ARG A 264 -20.87 -3.15 3.17
C ARG A 264 -19.80 -2.08 3.17
N VAL A 265 -19.50 -1.51 1.98
CA VAL A 265 -18.52 -0.42 1.84
C VAL A 265 -18.97 0.80 2.63
N LYS A 266 -20.27 1.15 2.58
CA LYS A 266 -20.82 2.26 3.33
C LYS A 266 -20.60 2.09 4.84
N GLU A 267 -20.94 0.93 5.40
CA GLU A 267 -20.75 0.63 6.82
C GLU A 267 -19.28 0.71 7.24
N MET A 268 -18.38 0.16 6.41
CA MET A 268 -16.94 0.25 6.63
C MET A 268 -16.43 1.70 6.63
N MET A 269 -16.92 2.54 5.72
CA MET A 269 -16.54 3.97 5.67
C MET A 269 -17.13 4.76 6.84
N GLU A 270 -18.36 4.49 7.26
CA GLU A 270 -18.95 5.08 8.47
C GLU A 270 -18.13 4.74 9.72
N THR A 271 -17.71 3.49 9.83
CA THR A 271 -16.83 3.05 10.90
C THR A 271 -15.47 3.74 10.84
N LEU A 272 -14.84 3.81 9.66
CA LEU A 272 -13.56 4.48 9.47
C LEU A 272 -13.62 5.94 9.91
N VAL A 273 -14.68 6.69 9.53
CA VAL A 273 -14.92 8.05 10.04
C VAL A 273 -15.17 8.03 11.55
N GLY A 274 -15.88 7.01 12.04
CA GLY A 274 -16.21 6.82 13.45
C GLY A 274 -14.99 6.80 14.37
N ILE A 275 -13.91 6.15 13.93
CA ILE A 275 -12.67 5.97 14.69
C ILE A 275 -11.61 7.06 14.45
N GLN A 276 -11.93 8.10 13.65
CA GLN A 276 -11.02 9.25 13.51
C GLN A 276 -10.75 9.88 14.88
N ARG A 277 -9.50 10.16 15.17
CA ARG A 277 -9.02 10.70 16.44
C ARG A 277 -9.09 12.24 16.45
N GLU A 278 -9.01 12.81 17.64
CA GLU A 278 -9.07 14.27 17.86
C GLU A 278 -7.94 15.05 17.19
N ASP A 279 -6.79 14.41 16.96
CA ASP A 279 -5.67 14.99 16.20
C ASP A 279 -5.88 14.95 14.67
N GLY A 280 -7.06 14.56 14.21
CA GLY A 280 -7.44 14.45 12.81
C GLY A 280 -6.98 13.16 12.13
N GLY A 281 -6.20 12.32 12.81
CA GLY A 281 -5.56 11.16 12.21
C GLY A 281 -6.24 9.82 12.47
N TRP A 282 -5.61 8.78 11.90
CA TRP A 282 -5.90 7.37 12.16
C TRP A 282 -4.63 6.68 12.60
N ARG A 283 -4.79 5.75 13.54
CA ARG A 283 -3.67 4.92 14.00
C ARG A 283 -3.53 3.65 13.18
N PRO A 284 -2.32 3.15 12.94
CA PRO A 284 -2.11 1.78 12.50
C PRO A 284 -2.39 0.82 13.67
N PHE A 285 -2.57 -0.45 13.37
CA PHE A 285 -2.90 -1.47 14.39
C PHE A 285 -1.76 -1.76 15.38
N TRP A 286 -0.51 -1.40 15.05
CA TRP A 286 0.68 -1.69 15.88
C TRP A 286 1.13 -0.54 16.78
N THR A 287 0.42 0.59 16.81
CA THR A 287 0.72 1.72 17.69
C THR A 287 -0.55 2.40 18.18
N GLN A 288 -0.44 3.06 19.32
CA GLN A 288 -1.53 3.86 19.88
C GLN A 288 -1.57 5.30 19.35
N GLU A 289 -0.58 5.70 18.56
CA GLU A 289 -0.52 7.05 17.99
C GLU A 289 -1.06 7.10 16.57
N SER A 290 -1.61 8.24 16.18
CA SER A 290 -2.00 8.49 14.79
C SER A 290 -0.78 8.54 13.89
N SER A 291 -0.89 7.94 12.72
CA SER A 291 0.15 7.91 11.70
C SER A 291 -0.22 8.82 10.52
N PRO A 292 0.67 9.74 10.10
CA PRO A 292 0.45 10.54 8.90
C PRO A 292 0.17 9.68 7.66
N LEU A 293 0.93 8.61 7.46
CA LEU A 293 0.74 7.68 6.34
C LEU A 293 -0.65 7.03 6.37
N TYR A 294 -1.07 6.50 7.53
CA TYR A 294 -2.41 5.89 7.65
C TYR A 294 -3.53 6.92 7.51
N THR A 295 -3.28 8.16 7.91
CA THR A 295 -4.20 9.27 7.69
C THR A 295 -4.38 9.55 6.20
N VAL A 296 -3.31 9.59 5.42
CA VAL A 296 -3.37 9.74 3.95
C VAL A 296 -4.11 8.56 3.31
N LEU A 297 -3.85 7.32 3.75
CA LEU A 297 -4.56 6.14 3.26
C LEU A 297 -6.05 6.20 3.57
N ALA A 298 -6.44 6.60 4.78
CA ALA A 298 -7.83 6.74 5.18
C ALA A 298 -8.56 7.82 4.35
N ILE A 299 -7.96 8.99 4.17
CA ILE A 299 -8.49 10.07 3.30
C ILE A 299 -8.70 9.54 1.88
N LYS A 300 -7.71 8.82 1.35
CA LYS A 300 -7.74 8.26 0.00
C LYS A 300 -8.89 7.27 -0.17
N VAL A 301 -9.04 6.34 0.74
CA VAL A 301 -10.13 5.34 0.71
C VAL A 301 -11.50 6.01 0.83
N LEU A 302 -11.66 6.95 1.75
CA LEU A 302 -12.91 7.68 1.93
C LEU A 302 -13.32 8.49 0.70
N ALA A 303 -12.34 9.10 0.01
CA ALA A 303 -12.61 9.84 -1.22
C ALA A 303 -12.91 8.91 -2.41
N LEU A 304 -12.11 7.85 -2.58
CA LEU A 304 -12.26 6.92 -3.71
C LEU A 304 -13.54 6.08 -3.62
N SER A 305 -14.00 5.77 -2.39
CA SER A 305 -15.30 5.11 -2.17
C SER A 305 -16.50 6.02 -2.36
N GLY A 306 -16.29 7.33 -2.55
CA GLY A 306 -17.35 8.32 -2.60
C GLY A 306 -17.99 8.66 -1.25
N ALA A 307 -17.36 8.23 -0.15
CA ALA A 307 -17.81 8.59 1.21
C ALA A 307 -17.58 10.06 1.52
N LEU A 308 -16.49 10.63 1.00
CA LEU A 308 -16.18 12.06 1.05
C LEU A 308 -16.08 12.63 -0.36
N ALA A 309 -16.52 13.86 -0.53
CA ALA A 309 -16.27 14.60 -1.76
C ALA A 309 -14.77 14.97 -1.83
N LYS A 310 -14.13 14.62 -2.95
CA LYS A 310 -12.70 14.91 -3.14
C LYS A 310 -12.44 16.42 -3.18
N GLU A 311 -13.42 17.19 -3.66
CA GLU A 311 -13.39 18.64 -3.76
C GLU A 311 -13.31 19.31 -2.38
N ASP A 312 -14.01 18.76 -1.37
CA ASP A 312 -13.94 19.25 0.00
C ASP A 312 -12.53 19.05 0.60
N LEU A 313 -11.93 17.91 0.32
CA LEU A 313 -10.54 17.62 0.74
C LEU A 313 -9.52 18.49 -0.01
N GLN A 314 -9.75 18.74 -1.30
CA GLN A 314 -8.92 19.65 -2.10
C GLN A 314 -8.95 21.07 -1.56
N ALA A 315 -10.12 21.56 -1.17
CA ALA A 315 -10.24 22.87 -0.54
C ALA A 315 -9.46 22.96 0.78
N GLY A 316 -9.56 21.94 1.62
CA GLY A 316 -8.83 21.88 2.91
C GLY A 316 -7.30 21.82 2.76
N VAL A 317 -6.79 21.14 1.73
CA VAL A 317 -5.34 21.01 1.52
C VAL A 317 -4.69 22.24 0.90
N GLN A 318 -5.45 23.14 0.27
CA GLN A 318 -4.91 24.33 -0.40
C GLN A 318 -4.10 25.22 0.55
N GLU A 319 -4.52 25.35 1.80
CA GLU A 319 -3.80 26.11 2.82
C GLU A 319 -2.35 25.59 3.00
N TYR A 320 -2.16 24.28 2.90
CA TYR A 320 -0.85 23.62 3.07
C TYR A 320 -0.05 23.55 1.77
N ALA A 321 -0.70 23.62 0.62
CA ALA A 321 -0.06 23.56 -0.69
C ALA A 321 0.68 24.87 -1.06
N GLY A 322 0.19 26.01 -0.53
CA GLY A 322 0.72 27.34 -0.83
C GLY A 322 1.92 27.80 0.01
N HIS A 323 2.19 27.14 1.13
CA HIS A 323 3.25 27.50 2.06
C HIS A 323 4.53 26.69 1.79
N GLY A 324 5.28 27.07 0.76
CA GLY A 324 6.53 26.43 0.36
C GLY A 324 7.75 27.34 0.43
#